data_7d7481ada1613e99e44bb64810c396fd
#
_entry.id   7d7481ada1613e99e44bb64810c396fd
#
_cell.length_a   1.000
_cell.length_b   1.000
_cell.length_c   1.000
_cell.angle_alpha   90.00
_cell.angle_beta   90.00
_cell.angle_gamma   90.00
#
_symmetry.space_group_name_H-M   'P 1'
#
loop_
_entity.id
_entity.type
_entity.pdbx_description
1 polymer ?
#
loop_
_entity_poly.entity_id
_entity_poly.type
_entity_poly.pdbx_seq_one_letter_code
_entity_poly.pdbx_strand_id
1 'polypeptide(L)'
;MASITYKITQVFVVSNITITEAAQTHFANLLGQQPDGTNIRVFVVNPGTQNAECGVSYCPPEAVEATDTEIPYQGFSAYIDELSLPFLEDAEIDYVTDKMGSQLTLKAPNAKMRKVSDDAPLIERVEYAIQTQVNPQLAGHGGHVKLMEITDEGVAIVAFGGGCNGCSMVDVTLKEGIEKELLQQFEGELTAVRDATEHDRGDHSYY
;
A
#
# COMPACT_ATOMS: atom_id res chain seq x y z
N MET A 1 35.02 10.80 -16.39
CA MET A 1 34.07 9.79 -15.88
C MET A 1 32.82 10.55 -15.46
N ALA A 2 31.76 10.45 -16.23
CA ALA A 2 30.54 11.20 -15.99
C ALA A 2 29.58 10.32 -15.19
N SER A 3 29.25 10.73 -13.96
CA SER A 3 28.22 10.09 -13.15
C SER A 3 26.86 10.35 -13.79
N ILE A 4 26.21 9.30 -14.23
CA ILE A 4 24.82 9.33 -14.70
C ILE A 4 23.95 9.21 -13.45
N THR A 5 23.46 10.36 -13.00
CA THR A 5 22.44 10.40 -11.94
C THR A 5 21.11 10.05 -12.58
N TYR A 6 20.62 8.84 -12.37
CA TYR A 6 19.24 8.48 -12.69
C TYR A 6 18.32 9.23 -11.75
N LYS A 7 17.69 10.29 -12.24
CA LYS A 7 16.48 10.84 -11.62
C LYS A 7 15.38 9.78 -11.76
N ILE A 8 15.03 9.17 -10.63
CA ILE A 8 13.81 8.38 -10.53
C ILE A 8 12.66 9.37 -10.75
N THR A 9 12.12 9.38 -11.96
CA THR A 9 10.82 9.98 -12.22
C THR A 9 9.83 9.09 -11.49
N GLN A 10 9.31 9.56 -10.36
CA GLN A 10 8.13 8.95 -9.74
C GLN A 10 7.07 8.90 -10.84
N VAL A 11 6.83 7.72 -11.37
CA VAL A 11 5.64 7.44 -12.15
C VAL A 11 4.51 7.48 -11.12
N PHE A 12 3.83 8.61 -11.04
CA PHE A 12 2.53 8.67 -10.38
C PHE A 12 1.63 7.72 -11.16
N VAL A 13 1.50 6.51 -10.68
CA VAL A 13 0.39 5.65 -11.05
C VAL A 13 -0.84 6.36 -10.47
N VAL A 14 -1.51 7.13 -11.30
CA VAL A 14 -2.84 7.64 -10.98
C VAL A 14 -3.69 6.38 -10.95
N SER A 15 -3.95 5.85 -9.76
CA SER A 15 -4.86 4.73 -9.59
C SER A 15 -6.21 5.15 -10.20
N ASN A 16 -6.68 4.39 -11.17
CA ASN A 16 -7.97 4.59 -11.83
C ASN A 16 -9.11 4.20 -10.87
N ILE A 17 -9.30 4.99 -9.80
CA ILE A 17 -10.45 4.82 -8.94
C ILE A 17 -11.56 5.69 -9.50
N THR A 18 -12.66 5.06 -9.86
CA THR A 18 -13.85 5.73 -10.39
C THR A 18 -14.88 5.89 -9.29
N ILE A 19 -15.30 7.13 -9.02
CA ILE A 19 -16.48 7.42 -8.20
C ILE A 19 -17.54 7.96 -9.14
N THR A 20 -18.67 7.25 -9.30
CA THR A 20 -19.75 7.67 -10.20
C THR A 20 -20.36 9.00 -9.76
N GLU A 21 -20.99 9.73 -10.67
CA GLU A 21 -21.68 11.00 -10.34
C GLU A 21 -22.73 10.83 -9.24
N ALA A 22 -23.44 9.68 -9.23
CA ALA A 22 -24.40 9.36 -8.20
C ALA A 22 -23.73 9.21 -6.82
N ALA A 23 -22.59 8.51 -6.75
CA ALA A 23 -21.82 8.37 -5.53
C ALA A 23 -21.18 9.69 -5.09
N GLN A 24 -20.66 10.50 -6.03
CA GLN A 24 -20.12 11.84 -5.72
C GLN A 24 -21.19 12.75 -5.11
N THR A 25 -22.40 12.77 -5.69
CA THR A 25 -23.52 13.52 -5.14
C THR A 25 -23.91 13.06 -3.75
N HIS A 26 -23.92 11.74 -3.53
CA HIS A 26 -24.19 11.15 -2.22
C HIS A 26 -23.13 11.56 -1.19
N PHE A 27 -21.84 11.45 -1.52
CA PHE A 27 -20.76 11.88 -0.63
C PHE A 27 -20.80 13.38 -0.33
N ALA A 28 -21.05 14.23 -1.32
CA ALA A 28 -21.18 15.67 -1.09
C ALA A 28 -22.30 15.99 -0.10
N ASN A 29 -23.45 15.30 -0.18
CA ASN A 29 -24.54 15.45 0.78
C ASN A 29 -24.18 14.98 2.19
N LEU A 30 -23.43 13.88 2.33
CA LEU A 30 -22.97 13.38 3.62
C LEU A 30 -21.93 14.31 4.24
N LEU A 31 -20.97 14.77 3.43
CA LEU A 31 -19.90 15.66 3.86
C LEU A 31 -20.41 17.05 4.26
N GLY A 32 -21.49 17.53 3.63
CA GLY A 32 -22.17 18.76 4.05
C GLY A 32 -22.75 18.73 5.46
N GLN A 33 -22.82 17.57 6.10
CA GLN A 33 -23.25 17.37 7.50
C GLN A 33 -22.07 17.16 8.46
N GLN A 34 -20.85 17.15 7.95
CA GLN A 34 -19.63 16.96 8.72
C GLN A 34 -18.93 18.31 8.96
N PRO A 35 -17.98 18.38 9.88
CA PRO A 35 -17.14 19.57 10.06
C PRO A 35 -16.43 19.98 8.75
N ASP A 36 -16.23 21.28 8.57
CA ASP A 36 -15.58 21.83 7.40
C ASP A 36 -14.19 21.20 7.16
N GLY A 37 -13.90 20.88 5.90
CA GLY A 37 -12.65 20.25 5.50
C GLY A 37 -12.63 18.72 5.61
N THR A 38 -13.71 18.09 6.12
CA THR A 38 -13.83 16.63 6.10
C THR A 38 -13.98 16.12 4.67
N ASN A 39 -13.21 15.12 4.33
CA ASN A 39 -13.19 14.40 3.07
C ASN A 39 -13.55 12.93 3.27
N ILE A 40 -13.30 12.08 2.27
CA ILE A 40 -13.44 10.63 2.40
C ILE A 40 -12.07 9.96 2.35
N ARG A 41 -11.96 8.80 3.01
CA ARG A 41 -10.84 7.86 2.87
C ARG A 41 -11.36 6.58 2.28
N VAL A 42 -10.72 6.09 1.22
CA VAL A 42 -10.96 4.76 0.64
C VAL A 42 -9.80 3.86 1.04
N PHE A 43 -10.11 2.69 1.58
CA PHE A 43 -9.08 1.80 2.11
C PHE A 43 -9.42 0.33 1.90
N VAL A 44 -8.42 -0.52 2.03
CA VAL A 44 -8.55 -1.98 2.02
C VAL A 44 -8.00 -2.54 3.32
N VAL A 45 -8.81 -3.31 4.03
CA VAL A 45 -8.38 -4.09 5.18
C VAL A 45 -7.86 -5.43 4.69
N ASN A 46 -6.71 -5.88 5.19
CA ASN A 46 -6.02 -7.10 4.76
C ASN A 46 -5.82 -7.19 3.23
N PRO A 47 -5.23 -6.16 2.60
CA PRO A 47 -5.10 -6.10 1.14
C PRO A 47 -4.34 -7.30 0.60
N GLY A 48 -4.73 -7.78 -0.59
CA GLY A 48 -4.10 -8.92 -1.26
C GLY A 48 -4.44 -10.29 -0.68
N THR A 49 -5.23 -10.37 0.38
CA THR A 49 -5.67 -11.64 0.96
C THR A 49 -7.09 -12.02 0.53
N GLN A 50 -7.49 -13.27 0.77
CA GLN A 50 -8.88 -13.70 0.53
C GLN A 50 -9.88 -12.98 1.44
N ASN A 51 -9.41 -12.47 2.58
CA ASN A 51 -10.22 -11.74 3.57
C ASN A 51 -10.12 -10.22 3.39
N ALA A 52 -9.66 -9.76 2.23
CA ALA A 52 -9.61 -8.33 1.93
C ALA A 52 -11.02 -7.74 1.89
N GLU A 53 -11.19 -6.65 2.62
CA GLU A 53 -12.43 -5.88 2.69
C GLU A 53 -12.13 -4.42 2.34
N CYS A 54 -12.91 -3.87 1.41
CA CYS A 54 -12.80 -2.48 1.03
C CYS A 54 -13.80 -1.64 1.82
N GLY A 55 -13.38 -0.45 2.21
CA GLY A 55 -14.22 0.46 2.96
C GLY A 55 -14.06 1.92 2.54
N VAL A 56 -15.06 2.71 2.92
CA VAL A 56 -15.03 4.16 2.83
C VAL A 56 -15.35 4.73 4.21
N SER A 57 -14.58 5.70 4.65
CA SER A 57 -14.81 6.41 5.91
C SER A 57 -14.67 7.91 5.72
N TYR A 58 -15.12 8.69 6.72
CA TYR A 58 -14.77 10.10 6.78
C TYR A 58 -13.28 10.28 7.07
N CYS A 59 -12.68 11.28 6.43
CA CYS A 59 -11.29 11.68 6.60
C CYS A 59 -11.25 13.17 6.98
N PRO A 60 -11.30 13.51 8.27
CA PRO A 60 -11.12 14.88 8.70
C PRO A 60 -9.66 15.32 8.46
N PRO A 61 -9.39 16.64 8.40
CA PRO A 61 -8.06 17.16 8.04
C PRO A 61 -6.90 16.59 8.87
N GLU A 62 -7.13 16.36 10.16
CA GLU A 62 -6.13 15.79 11.07
C GLU A 62 -5.84 14.30 10.86
N ALA A 63 -6.69 13.60 10.10
CA ALA A 63 -6.51 12.19 9.78
C ALA A 63 -5.76 11.99 8.45
N VAL A 64 -5.47 13.05 7.71
CA VAL A 64 -4.70 12.97 6.46
C VAL A 64 -3.23 12.76 6.78
N GLU A 65 -2.64 11.72 6.21
CA GLU A 65 -1.23 11.38 6.36
C GLU A 65 -0.40 11.90 5.17
N ALA A 66 0.88 12.17 5.40
CA ALA A 66 1.77 12.70 4.36
C ALA A 66 2.00 11.70 3.20
N THR A 67 1.75 10.43 3.45
CA THR A 67 1.87 9.32 2.48
C THR A 67 0.57 9.02 1.75
N ASP A 68 -0.53 9.67 2.14
CA ASP A 68 -1.82 9.47 1.46
C ASP A 68 -1.78 10.01 0.04
N THR A 69 -2.37 9.27 -0.87
CA THR A 69 -2.64 9.74 -2.23
C THR A 69 -3.98 10.46 -2.25
N GLU A 70 -3.97 11.74 -2.63
CA GLU A 70 -5.17 12.54 -2.80
C GLU A 70 -5.67 12.43 -4.23
N ILE A 71 -6.96 12.13 -4.40
CA ILE A 71 -7.67 12.15 -5.69
C ILE A 71 -8.80 13.18 -5.58
N PRO A 72 -8.71 14.32 -6.30
CA PRO A 72 -9.72 15.36 -6.23
C PRO A 72 -10.96 14.97 -7.05
N TYR A 73 -12.14 15.20 -6.46
CA TYR A 73 -13.45 15.10 -7.10
C TYR A 73 -14.18 16.44 -7.00
N GLN A 74 -15.39 16.49 -7.53
CA GLN A 74 -16.19 17.72 -7.49
C GLN A 74 -16.74 17.98 -6.10
N GLY A 75 -16.11 18.89 -5.36
CA GLY A 75 -16.53 19.34 -4.03
C GLY A 75 -15.92 18.58 -2.85
N PHE A 76 -15.10 17.57 -3.08
CA PHE A 76 -14.34 16.85 -2.04
C PHE A 76 -13.13 16.14 -2.64
N SER A 77 -12.26 15.60 -1.77
CA SER A 77 -11.17 14.71 -2.15
C SER A 77 -11.35 13.32 -1.56
N ALA A 78 -10.84 12.30 -2.24
CA ALA A 78 -10.65 10.96 -1.69
C ALA A 78 -9.18 10.77 -1.35
N TYR A 79 -8.90 10.36 -0.12
CA TYR A 79 -7.58 10.00 0.38
C TYR A 79 -7.44 8.50 0.43
N ILE A 80 -6.29 8.00 -0.02
CA ILE A 80 -6.00 6.57 -0.06
C ILE A 80 -4.63 6.37 0.57
N ASP A 81 -4.57 5.50 1.56
CA ASP A 81 -3.30 5.14 2.18
C ASP A 81 -2.40 4.34 1.22
N GLU A 82 -1.10 4.44 1.44
CA GLU A 82 -0.08 3.85 0.57
C GLU A 82 -0.24 2.33 0.41
N LEU A 83 -0.70 1.64 1.44
CA LEU A 83 -0.87 0.18 1.42
C LEU A 83 -2.10 -0.25 0.61
N SER A 84 -3.17 0.53 0.65
CA SER A 84 -4.41 0.26 -0.07
C SER A 84 -4.32 0.60 -1.56
N LEU A 85 -3.47 1.58 -1.92
CA LEU A 85 -3.42 2.15 -3.26
C LEU A 85 -3.27 1.12 -4.40
N PRO A 86 -2.33 0.14 -4.35
CA PRO A 86 -2.17 -0.86 -5.42
C PRO A 86 -3.37 -1.80 -5.56
N PHE A 87 -4.12 -1.99 -4.49
CA PHE A 87 -5.27 -2.91 -4.43
C PHE A 87 -6.59 -2.26 -4.82
N LEU A 88 -6.60 -0.92 -4.92
CA LEU A 88 -7.74 -0.12 -5.37
C LEU A 88 -7.64 0.30 -6.84
N GLU A 89 -6.63 -0.16 -7.57
CA GLU A 89 -6.55 0.04 -9.02
C GLU A 89 -7.81 -0.53 -9.69
N ASP A 90 -8.43 0.25 -10.60
CA ASP A 90 -9.70 -0.05 -11.26
C ASP A 90 -10.90 -0.24 -10.31
N ALA A 91 -10.83 0.27 -9.09
CA ALA A 91 -11.96 0.25 -8.20
C ALA A 91 -13.07 1.21 -8.68
N GLU A 92 -14.31 0.78 -8.51
CA GLU A 92 -15.51 1.56 -8.81
C GLU A 92 -16.36 1.72 -7.55
N ILE A 93 -16.67 2.96 -7.21
CA ILE A 93 -17.62 3.30 -6.15
C ILE A 93 -18.86 3.87 -6.80
N ASP A 94 -20.00 3.23 -6.55
CA ASP A 94 -21.27 3.63 -7.13
C ASP A 94 -22.38 3.73 -6.06
N TYR A 95 -23.36 4.57 -6.30
CA TYR A 95 -24.54 4.70 -5.46
C TYR A 95 -25.77 4.29 -6.24
N VAL A 96 -26.22 3.08 -5.98
CA VAL A 96 -27.32 2.45 -6.71
C VAL A 96 -28.63 2.62 -5.92
N THR A 97 -29.67 3.08 -6.62
CA THR A 97 -31.03 3.15 -6.08
C THR A 97 -31.91 2.17 -6.83
N ASP A 98 -32.53 1.24 -6.12
CA ASP A 98 -33.47 0.27 -6.66
C ASP A 98 -34.79 0.25 -5.87
N LYS A 99 -35.64 -0.73 -6.16
CA LYS A 99 -36.95 -0.90 -5.48
C LYS A 99 -36.85 -1.28 -4.00
N MET A 100 -35.67 -1.74 -3.55
CA MET A 100 -35.39 -2.17 -2.19
C MET A 100 -34.72 -1.07 -1.36
N GLY A 101 -34.27 0.03 -2.00
CA GLY A 101 -33.61 1.15 -1.35
C GLY A 101 -32.41 1.66 -2.11
N SER A 102 -31.59 2.44 -1.43
CA SER A 102 -30.36 2.97 -1.98
C SER A 102 -29.18 2.40 -1.21
N GLN A 103 -28.12 2.00 -1.91
CA GLN A 103 -26.89 1.49 -1.31
C GLN A 103 -25.66 1.98 -2.04
N LEU A 104 -24.60 2.23 -1.26
CA LEU A 104 -23.26 2.45 -1.78
C LEU A 104 -22.64 1.09 -2.08
N THR A 105 -22.11 0.93 -3.28
CA THR A 105 -21.36 -0.27 -3.70
C THR A 105 -19.93 0.08 -3.98
N LEU A 106 -18.99 -0.75 -3.55
CA LEU A 106 -17.57 -0.63 -3.84
C LEU A 106 -17.09 -1.93 -4.47
N LYS A 107 -16.68 -1.86 -5.73
CA LYS A 107 -16.08 -2.97 -6.47
C LYS A 107 -14.60 -2.67 -6.62
N ALA A 108 -13.74 -3.51 -6.06
CA ALA A 108 -12.30 -3.41 -6.19
C ALA A 108 -11.76 -4.76 -6.67
N PRO A 109 -11.59 -4.94 -7.97
CA PRO A 109 -11.24 -6.24 -8.56
C PRO A 109 -9.88 -6.74 -8.07
N ASN A 110 -8.98 -5.84 -7.72
CA ASN A 110 -7.62 -6.15 -7.29
C ASN A 110 -7.48 -6.28 -5.75
N ALA A 111 -8.53 -6.02 -4.97
CA ALA A 111 -8.45 -5.98 -3.51
C ALA A 111 -8.05 -7.33 -2.90
N LYS A 112 -8.56 -8.43 -3.45
CA LYS A 112 -8.32 -9.78 -2.91
C LYS A 112 -7.07 -10.45 -3.47
N MET A 113 -6.71 -10.20 -4.72
CA MET A 113 -5.51 -10.74 -5.37
C MET A 113 -5.19 -9.95 -6.64
N ARG A 114 -4.17 -9.13 -6.58
CA ARG A 114 -3.53 -8.66 -7.81
C ARG A 114 -2.72 -9.84 -8.35
N LYS A 115 -3.13 -10.43 -9.47
CA LYS A 115 -2.30 -11.42 -10.16
C LYS A 115 -1.13 -10.69 -10.82
N VAL A 116 0.04 -10.80 -10.22
CA VAL A 116 1.28 -10.43 -10.90
C VAL A 116 1.68 -11.63 -11.77
N SER A 117 1.92 -11.41 -13.05
CA SER A 117 2.38 -12.46 -13.97
C SER A 117 3.76 -12.95 -13.55
N ASP A 118 4.05 -14.25 -13.76
CA ASP A 118 5.38 -14.82 -13.55
C ASP A 118 6.46 -14.14 -14.42
N ASP A 119 6.05 -13.53 -15.54
CA ASP A 119 6.91 -12.76 -16.45
C ASP A 119 7.09 -11.29 -16.05
N ALA A 120 6.43 -10.83 -14.98
CA ALA A 120 6.56 -9.45 -14.52
C ALA A 120 7.98 -9.19 -13.98
N PRO A 121 8.42 -7.92 -13.96
CA PRO A 121 9.69 -7.54 -13.35
C PRO A 121 9.84 -8.10 -11.93
N LEU A 122 11.05 -8.52 -11.57
CA LEU A 122 11.32 -9.11 -10.25
C LEU A 122 10.81 -8.24 -9.10
N ILE A 123 10.98 -6.92 -9.22
CA ILE A 123 10.53 -5.97 -8.20
C ILE A 123 9.01 -6.05 -7.97
N GLU A 124 8.20 -6.19 -9.02
CA GLU A 124 6.74 -6.31 -8.91
C GLU A 124 6.34 -7.64 -8.28
N ARG A 125 7.03 -8.73 -8.65
CA ARG A 125 6.76 -10.06 -8.08
C ARG A 125 7.14 -10.14 -6.60
N VAL A 126 8.28 -9.55 -6.22
CA VAL A 126 8.72 -9.49 -4.81
C VAL A 126 7.79 -8.60 -3.99
N GLU A 127 7.41 -7.43 -4.52
CA GLU A 127 6.45 -6.55 -3.87
C GLU A 127 5.11 -7.26 -3.64
N TYR A 128 4.61 -7.97 -4.66
CA TYR A 128 3.40 -8.77 -4.53
C TYR A 128 3.51 -9.84 -3.44
N ALA A 129 4.63 -10.56 -3.37
CA ALA A 129 4.87 -11.56 -2.33
C ALA A 129 4.89 -10.93 -0.93
N ILE A 130 5.54 -9.77 -0.78
CA ILE A 130 5.54 -9.02 0.48
C ILE A 130 4.12 -8.65 0.89
N GLN A 131 3.31 -8.11 -0.03
CA GLN A 131 1.96 -7.66 0.27
C GLN A 131 0.99 -8.82 0.56
N THR A 132 1.12 -9.94 -0.14
CA THR A 132 0.16 -11.04 -0.05
C THR A 132 0.53 -12.13 0.96
N GLN A 133 1.79 -12.25 1.32
CA GLN A 133 2.29 -13.33 2.18
C GLN A 133 2.93 -12.79 3.46
N VAL A 134 3.81 -11.79 3.35
CA VAL A 134 4.56 -11.26 4.50
C VAL A 134 3.71 -10.30 5.34
N ASN A 135 3.13 -9.27 4.73
CA ASN A 135 2.39 -8.24 5.45
C ASN A 135 1.16 -8.76 6.22
N PRO A 136 0.38 -9.73 5.72
CA PRO A 136 -0.69 -10.32 6.51
C PRO A 136 -0.23 -11.00 7.80
N GLN A 137 0.97 -11.58 7.82
CA GLN A 137 1.55 -12.17 9.03
C GLN A 137 1.98 -11.08 10.02
N LEU A 138 2.52 -9.95 9.52
CA LEU A 138 2.96 -8.82 10.33
C LEU A 138 1.81 -7.98 10.88
N ALA A 139 0.69 -7.91 10.16
CA ALA A 139 -0.49 -7.12 10.55
C ALA A 139 -1.02 -7.52 11.94
N GLY A 140 -0.94 -8.81 12.32
CA GLY A 140 -1.30 -9.29 13.66
C GLY A 140 -0.45 -8.66 14.78
N HIS A 141 0.71 -8.12 14.46
CA HIS A 141 1.64 -7.43 15.37
C HIS A 141 1.65 -5.90 15.15
N GLY A 142 0.72 -5.38 14.32
CA GLY A 142 0.65 -3.96 13.97
C GLY A 142 1.83 -3.46 13.13
N GLY A 143 2.57 -4.38 12.48
CA GLY A 143 3.72 -4.07 11.66
C GLY A 143 3.47 -4.32 10.16
N HIS A 144 4.34 -3.78 9.34
CA HIS A 144 4.39 -4.04 7.91
C HIS A 144 5.82 -3.92 7.37
N VAL A 145 6.04 -4.45 6.18
CA VAL A 145 7.28 -4.35 5.40
C VAL A 145 6.96 -3.74 4.04
N LYS A 146 7.83 -2.84 3.59
CA LYS A 146 7.80 -2.24 2.27
C LYS A 146 9.09 -2.56 1.53
N LEU A 147 8.98 -2.95 0.26
CA LEU A 147 10.14 -3.06 -0.63
C LEU A 147 10.57 -1.65 -1.05
N MET A 148 11.85 -1.33 -0.86
CA MET A 148 12.42 -0.05 -1.27
C MET A 148 13.05 -0.14 -2.66
N GLU A 149 13.87 -1.17 -2.86
CA GLU A 149 14.54 -1.45 -4.15
C GLU A 149 15.07 -2.87 -4.19
N ILE A 150 15.44 -3.32 -5.37
CA ILE A 150 16.26 -4.53 -5.58
C ILE A 150 17.52 -4.06 -6.29
N THR A 151 18.68 -4.33 -5.70
CA THR A 151 19.99 -3.96 -6.30
C THR A 151 20.33 -4.82 -7.51
N ASP A 152 21.27 -4.39 -8.32
CA ASP A 152 21.78 -5.16 -9.46
C ASP A 152 22.37 -6.52 -9.06
N GLU A 153 22.78 -6.68 -7.78
CA GLU A 153 23.28 -7.94 -7.21
C GLU A 153 22.16 -8.86 -6.69
N GLY A 154 20.89 -8.46 -6.86
CA GLY A 154 19.74 -9.23 -6.41
C GLY A 154 19.45 -9.10 -4.92
N VAL A 155 19.91 -8.03 -4.26
CA VAL A 155 19.61 -7.78 -2.84
C VAL A 155 18.32 -6.97 -2.73
N ALA A 156 17.30 -7.50 -2.09
CA ALA A 156 16.07 -6.78 -1.78
C ALA A 156 16.27 -5.90 -0.54
N ILE A 157 16.15 -4.60 -0.70
CA ILE A 157 16.20 -3.63 0.41
C ILE A 157 14.75 -3.37 0.86
N VAL A 158 14.48 -3.66 2.11
CA VAL A 158 13.15 -3.52 2.71
C VAL A 158 13.17 -2.56 3.89
N ALA A 159 12.06 -1.88 4.13
CA ALA A 159 11.87 -1.03 5.31
C ALA A 159 10.73 -1.60 6.16
N PHE A 160 10.98 -1.72 7.47
CA PHE A 160 9.95 -2.12 8.44
C PHE A 160 9.23 -0.90 8.99
N GLY A 161 7.90 -0.96 9.09
CA GLY A 161 7.05 0.12 9.59
C GLY A 161 6.04 -0.34 10.64
N GLY A 162 5.28 0.61 11.19
CA GLY A 162 4.27 0.35 12.21
C GLY A 162 4.86 -0.11 13.53
N GLY A 163 4.23 -1.08 14.20
CA GLY A 163 4.67 -1.65 15.48
C GLY A 163 6.05 -2.31 15.43
N CYS A 164 6.57 -2.57 14.23
CA CYS A 164 7.92 -3.10 14.02
C CYS A 164 9.01 -2.01 14.11
N ASN A 165 8.63 -0.73 14.09
CA ASN A 165 9.59 0.38 14.11
C ASN A 165 9.90 0.76 15.58
N GLY A 166 11.04 0.30 16.09
CA GLY A 166 11.51 0.65 17.45
C GLY A 166 11.29 -0.38 18.54
N CYS A 167 10.68 -1.51 18.24
CA CYS A 167 10.69 -2.66 19.13
C CYS A 167 12.06 -3.34 18.99
N SER A 168 12.90 -3.28 20.02
CA SER A 168 14.19 -3.98 20.09
C SER A 168 14.05 -5.51 20.08
N MET A 169 12.85 -5.99 19.85
CA MET A 169 12.42 -7.38 19.71
C MET A 169 11.49 -7.56 18.48
N VAL A 170 11.66 -6.82 17.39
CA VAL A 170 11.32 -7.43 16.10
C VAL A 170 12.33 -8.54 15.95
N ASP A 171 11.85 -9.66 16.38
CA ASP A 171 12.64 -10.86 16.63
C ASP A 171 13.53 -11.08 15.41
N VAL A 172 14.83 -11.20 15.64
CA VAL A 172 15.79 -11.65 14.64
C VAL A 172 15.18 -12.83 13.87
N THR A 173 14.45 -13.69 14.56
CA THR A 173 13.67 -14.81 14.05
C THR A 173 12.62 -14.42 13.02
N LEU A 174 11.93 -13.28 13.17
CA LEU A 174 10.91 -12.83 12.20
C LEU A 174 11.59 -12.28 10.94
N LYS A 175 12.66 -11.48 11.09
CA LYS A 175 13.46 -10.99 9.95
C LYS A 175 14.09 -12.14 9.18
N GLU A 176 14.71 -13.10 9.89
CA GLU A 176 15.28 -14.32 9.29
C GLU A 176 14.20 -15.20 8.63
N GLY A 177 12.98 -15.24 9.19
CA GLY A 177 11.84 -15.94 8.61
C GLY A 177 11.41 -15.33 7.29
N ILE A 178 11.26 -14.01 7.23
CA ILE A 178 10.89 -13.26 6.02
C ILE A 178 11.98 -13.38 4.95
N GLU A 179 13.24 -13.20 5.32
CA GLU A 179 14.36 -13.37 4.41
C GLU A 179 14.36 -14.76 3.78
N LYS A 180 14.24 -15.79 4.61
CA LYS A 180 14.22 -17.19 4.15
C LYS A 180 13.03 -17.47 3.22
N GLU A 181 11.85 -16.96 3.53
CA GLU A 181 10.64 -17.13 2.71
C GLU A 181 10.81 -16.48 1.34
N LEU A 182 11.30 -15.22 1.29
CA LEU A 182 11.54 -14.51 0.04
C LEU A 182 12.66 -15.14 -0.79
N LEU A 183 13.78 -15.54 -0.18
CA LEU A 183 14.88 -16.20 -0.89
C LEU A 183 14.48 -17.57 -1.42
N GLN A 184 13.61 -18.29 -0.72
CA GLN A 184 13.10 -19.58 -1.20
C GLN A 184 12.13 -19.43 -2.37
N GLN A 185 11.27 -18.40 -2.33
CA GLN A 185 10.30 -18.12 -3.40
C GLN A 185 10.96 -17.58 -4.67
N PHE A 186 12.02 -16.80 -4.54
CA PHE A 186 12.76 -16.17 -5.64
C PHE A 186 14.18 -16.73 -5.75
N GLU A 187 14.30 -18.07 -5.62
CA GLU A 187 15.58 -18.76 -5.72
C GLU A 187 16.27 -18.48 -7.06
N GLY A 188 17.53 -18.05 -6.99
CA GLY A 188 18.34 -17.70 -8.17
C GLY A 188 18.12 -16.28 -8.71
N GLU A 189 17.10 -15.54 -8.20
CA GLU A 189 16.84 -14.15 -8.57
C GLU A 189 17.14 -13.19 -7.41
N LEU A 190 16.85 -13.58 -6.16
CA LEU A 190 17.27 -12.86 -4.97
C LEU A 190 18.48 -13.54 -4.33
N THR A 191 19.42 -12.72 -3.85
CA THR A 191 20.65 -13.16 -3.17
C THR A 191 20.63 -12.90 -1.67
N ALA A 192 19.94 -11.83 -1.24
CA ALA A 192 19.75 -11.47 0.17
C ALA A 192 18.55 -10.52 0.35
N VAL A 193 18.08 -10.41 1.58
CA VAL A 193 17.12 -9.36 2.00
C VAL A 193 17.78 -8.54 3.11
N ARG A 194 17.76 -7.21 3.00
CA ARG A 194 18.36 -6.29 3.98
C ARG A 194 17.37 -5.24 4.42
N ASP A 195 17.44 -4.89 5.69
CA ASP A 195 16.69 -3.80 6.27
C ASP A 195 17.35 -2.45 5.93
N ALA A 196 16.59 -1.53 5.32
CA ALA A 196 17.07 -0.19 4.98
C ALA A 196 17.60 0.58 6.20
N THR A 197 17.04 0.34 7.39
CA THR A 197 17.48 0.99 8.64
C THR A 197 18.85 0.53 9.13
N GLU A 198 19.35 -0.62 8.67
CA GLU A 198 20.69 -1.11 8.97
C GLU A 198 21.75 -0.48 8.04
N HIS A 199 21.34 -0.02 6.85
CA HIS A 199 22.24 0.65 5.91
C HIS A 199 22.75 2.00 6.41
N ASP A 200 21.92 2.76 7.14
CA ASP A 200 22.31 4.06 7.70
C ASP A 200 23.24 3.97 8.91
N ARG A 201 23.37 2.78 9.52
CA ARG A 201 24.27 2.58 10.68
C ARG A 201 25.69 2.15 10.32
N GLY A 202 25.93 1.76 9.05
CA GLY A 202 27.21 1.19 8.62
C GLY A 202 28.32 2.18 8.37
N ASP A 203 28.04 3.49 8.18
CA ASP A 203 29.03 4.46 7.69
C ASP A 203 29.55 5.47 8.74
N HIS A 204 29.10 5.39 10.00
CA HIS A 204 29.51 6.35 11.05
C HIS A 204 29.92 5.72 12.39
N SER A 205 30.52 4.55 12.40
CA SER A 205 31.10 3.98 13.62
C SER A 205 32.63 3.94 13.55
N TYR A 206 33.25 5.09 13.46
CA TYR A 206 34.62 5.30 13.90
C TYR A 206 34.72 6.68 14.54
N TYR A 207 34.59 6.73 15.85
CA TYR A 207 35.42 7.41 16.82
C TYR A 207 34.96 7.04 18.23
#